data_b1499228cfdaa8027ade5c4a8cd1eb46
#
_entry.id   b1499228cfdaa8027ade5c4a8cd1eb46
#
_cell.length_a   1.000
_cell.length_b   1.000
_cell.length_c   1.000
_cell.angle_alpha   90.00
_cell.angle_beta   90.00
_cell.angle_gamma   90.00
#
_symmetry.space_group_name_H-M   'P 1'
#
loop_
_entity.id
_entity.type
_entity.pdbx_description
1 polymer ?
#
loop_
_entity_poly.entity_id
_entity_poly.type
_entity_poly.pdbx_seq_one_letter_code
_entity_poly.pdbx_strand_id
1 'polypeptide(L)'
;ISVVSINAQDNLKWGVMAGMNVSKYTITGFDSRIGFHAGVKAEVGLSQDANGSGAYMDFAALLTLKGAKIDGGSVASLTFNPYYLEVPVRVGYKYAVNDDFALFGSVGPYVAVGLFGKMKAKVDGDIADIAGLDGNSASEDIFGDDGLKRFDFGLGLKAGVEFSKKYQVAISYDFGLVEVAKDLGMKNRNLMISLGYMF
;
A
#
# COMPACT_ATOMS: atom_id res chain seq x y z
N ILE A 1 16.71 4.88 -34.48
CA ILE A 1 15.61 4.52 -33.53
C ILE A 1 15.56 3.02 -33.55
N SER A 2 16.16 2.37 -32.53
CA SER A 2 16.10 0.91 -32.36
C SER A 2 14.72 0.56 -31.82
N VAL A 3 13.91 -0.12 -32.61
CA VAL A 3 12.66 -0.71 -32.14
C VAL A 3 13.03 -1.92 -31.29
N VAL A 4 12.93 -1.81 -29.99
CA VAL A 4 13.04 -2.95 -29.08
C VAL A 4 11.75 -3.76 -29.25
N SER A 5 11.82 -4.88 -29.96
CA SER A 5 10.73 -5.86 -30.03
C SER A 5 10.68 -6.55 -28.67
N ILE A 6 9.75 -6.13 -27.80
CA ILE A 6 9.48 -6.78 -26.54
C ILE A 6 8.62 -8.03 -26.85
N ASN A 7 9.22 -9.22 -26.85
CA ASN A 7 8.47 -10.45 -26.77
C ASN A 7 7.96 -10.60 -25.32
N ALA A 8 6.83 -9.94 -25.05
CA ALA A 8 6.26 -9.79 -23.71
C ALA A 8 5.84 -11.13 -23.08
N GLN A 9 5.68 -12.19 -23.85
CA GLN A 9 5.22 -13.49 -23.35
C GLN A 9 6.32 -14.27 -22.63
N ASP A 10 7.58 -14.18 -23.06
CA ASP A 10 8.68 -14.93 -22.45
C ASP A 10 9.27 -14.23 -21.19
N ASN A 11 8.96 -12.94 -21.00
CA ASN A 11 9.50 -12.11 -19.92
C ASN A 11 8.48 -11.73 -18.84
N LEU A 12 7.24 -12.20 -18.94
CA LEU A 12 6.17 -11.95 -17.98
C LEU A 12 6.16 -13.02 -16.90
N LYS A 13 6.37 -12.60 -15.66
CA LYS A 13 6.24 -13.44 -14.47
C LYS A 13 5.08 -12.98 -13.63
N TRP A 14 4.24 -13.91 -13.19
CA TRP A 14 3.17 -13.66 -12.25
C TRP A 14 3.59 -14.05 -10.83
N GLY A 15 2.92 -13.48 -9.87
CA GLY A 15 3.14 -13.81 -8.49
C GLY A 15 2.03 -13.31 -7.60
N VAL A 16 2.17 -13.61 -6.32
CA VAL A 16 1.31 -13.09 -5.25
C VAL A 16 2.17 -12.38 -4.24
N MET A 17 1.58 -11.43 -3.52
CA MET A 17 2.27 -10.78 -2.42
C MET A 17 1.30 -10.46 -1.28
N ALA A 18 1.83 -10.48 -0.08
CA ALA A 18 1.11 -10.05 1.12
C ALA A 18 2.10 -9.44 2.12
N GLY A 19 1.59 -8.64 3.03
CA GLY A 19 2.44 -8.02 4.04
C GLY A 19 1.69 -7.11 4.99
N MET A 20 2.48 -6.44 5.81
CA MET A 20 2.01 -5.44 6.77
C MET A 20 2.35 -4.04 6.26
N ASN A 21 1.54 -3.07 6.65
CA ASN A 21 1.82 -1.68 6.37
C ASN A 21 1.55 -0.80 7.60
N VAL A 22 2.30 0.29 7.65
CA VAL A 22 2.10 1.37 8.61
C VAL A 22 1.67 2.59 7.82
N SER A 23 0.44 2.99 8.00
CA SER A 23 -0.15 4.12 7.29
C SER A 23 -0.46 5.28 8.25
N LYS A 24 -0.42 6.49 7.72
CA LYS A 24 -0.83 7.71 8.41
C LYS A 24 -1.28 8.77 7.41
N TYR A 25 -1.96 9.79 7.91
CA TYR A 25 -2.23 11.02 7.15
C TYR A 25 -1.15 12.08 7.39
N THR A 26 -1.01 13.04 6.47
CA THR A 26 0.02 14.09 6.54
C THR A 26 -0.27 15.21 7.54
N ILE A 27 -1.48 15.27 8.09
CA ILE A 27 -1.88 16.32 9.04
C ILE A 27 -1.57 15.91 10.48
N THR A 28 -1.33 16.92 11.33
CA THR A 28 -1.06 16.74 12.75
C THR A 28 -2.32 16.24 13.49
N GLY A 29 -2.11 15.41 14.53
CA GLY A 29 -3.20 14.83 15.34
C GLY A 29 -3.65 13.45 14.89
N PHE A 30 -3.05 12.90 13.80
CA PHE A 30 -3.27 11.52 13.39
C PHE A 30 -2.04 10.67 13.67
N ASP A 31 -2.25 9.59 14.41
CA ASP A 31 -1.25 8.58 14.69
C ASP A 31 -1.19 7.53 13.56
N SER A 32 -0.02 6.91 13.46
CA SER A 32 0.19 5.81 12.54
C SER A 32 -0.67 4.60 12.91
N ARG A 33 -1.14 3.89 11.88
CA ARG A 33 -1.91 2.68 12.05
C ARG A 33 -1.27 1.51 11.32
N ILE A 34 -1.23 0.36 11.97
CA ILE A 34 -0.82 -0.89 11.35
C ILE A 34 -2.01 -1.46 10.56
N GLY A 35 -1.76 -1.77 9.30
CA GLY A 35 -2.67 -2.42 8.38
C GLY A 35 -2.00 -3.63 7.72
N PHE A 36 -2.65 -4.15 6.71
CA PHE A 36 -2.14 -5.23 5.87
C PHE A 36 -2.47 -4.96 4.41
N HIS A 37 -1.75 -5.63 3.54
CA HIS A 37 -2.04 -5.67 2.11
C HIS A 37 -1.82 -7.07 1.58
N ALA A 38 -2.58 -7.44 0.55
CA ALA A 38 -2.42 -8.69 -0.17
C ALA A 38 -2.96 -8.56 -1.58
N GLY A 39 -2.39 -9.31 -2.51
CA GLY A 39 -2.87 -9.33 -3.89
C GLY A 39 -1.95 -10.05 -4.86
N VAL A 40 -2.21 -9.79 -6.13
CA VAL A 40 -1.45 -10.36 -7.24
C VAL A 40 -0.46 -9.33 -7.77
N LYS A 41 0.61 -9.82 -8.34
CA LYS A 41 1.63 -9.00 -9.00
C LYS A 41 2.08 -9.62 -10.31
N ALA A 42 2.66 -8.78 -11.17
CA ALA A 42 3.30 -9.20 -12.40
C ALA A 42 4.60 -8.41 -12.61
N GLU A 43 5.62 -9.06 -13.07
CA GLU A 43 6.88 -8.44 -13.49
C GLU A 43 7.12 -8.71 -14.97
N VAL A 44 7.48 -7.66 -15.72
CA VAL A 44 7.87 -7.74 -17.12
C VAL A 44 9.31 -7.31 -17.24
N GLY A 45 10.20 -8.22 -17.64
CA GLY A 45 11.58 -7.88 -17.96
C GLY A 45 11.65 -7.00 -19.23
N LEU A 46 12.30 -5.84 -19.12
CA LEU A 46 12.52 -4.94 -20.24
C LEU A 46 13.87 -5.17 -20.91
N SER A 47 14.87 -5.51 -20.10
CA SER A 47 16.20 -5.89 -20.55
C SER A 47 16.80 -6.82 -19.51
N GLN A 48 17.56 -7.83 -19.96
CA GLN A 48 18.33 -8.68 -19.07
C GLN A 48 19.69 -8.93 -19.69
N ASP A 49 20.73 -8.84 -18.88
CA ASP A 49 22.08 -9.28 -19.25
C ASP A 49 22.24 -10.79 -19.02
N ALA A 50 23.39 -11.31 -19.38
CA ALA A 50 23.71 -12.74 -19.24
C ALA A 50 23.69 -13.23 -17.78
N ASN A 51 23.80 -12.33 -16.81
CA ASN A 51 23.79 -12.65 -15.37
C ASN A 51 22.38 -12.57 -14.77
N GLY A 52 21.37 -12.17 -15.56
CA GLY A 52 19.98 -12.00 -15.11
C GLY A 52 19.67 -10.65 -14.45
N SER A 53 20.63 -9.69 -14.52
CA SER A 53 20.39 -8.32 -14.12
C SER A 53 19.69 -7.55 -15.24
N GLY A 54 18.86 -6.58 -14.90
CA GLY A 54 18.22 -5.77 -15.93
C GLY A 54 17.06 -4.92 -15.45
N ALA A 55 16.57 -4.10 -16.37
CA ALA A 55 15.40 -3.27 -16.13
C ALA A 55 14.11 -4.11 -16.21
N TYR A 56 13.15 -3.78 -15.36
CA TYR A 56 11.84 -4.44 -15.34
C TYR A 56 10.71 -3.45 -15.03
N MET A 57 9.51 -3.83 -15.38
CA MET A 57 8.28 -3.21 -14.89
C MET A 57 7.61 -4.10 -13.86
N ASP A 58 7.08 -3.50 -12.81
CA ASP A 58 6.38 -4.15 -11.70
C ASP A 58 4.94 -3.60 -11.63
N PHE A 59 3.99 -4.49 -11.72
CA PHE A 59 2.56 -4.20 -11.61
C PHE A 59 1.99 -5.00 -10.45
N ALA A 60 1.02 -4.43 -9.76
CA ALA A 60 0.26 -5.21 -8.81
C ALA A 60 -1.20 -4.75 -8.74
N ALA A 61 -2.05 -5.59 -8.18
CA ALA A 61 -3.39 -5.25 -7.75
C ALA A 61 -3.53 -5.72 -6.30
N LEU A 62 -3.60 -4.78 -5.37
CA LEU A 62 -3.51 -5.02 -3.94
C LEU A 62 -4.78 -4.55 -3.24
N LEU A 63 -5.36 -5.41 -2.40
CA LEU A 63 -6.26 -4.96 -1.36
C LEU A 63 -5.41 -4.45 -0.19
N THR A 64 -5.50 -3.16 0.10
CA THR A 64 -4.67 -2.49 1.11
C THR A 64 -5.56 -1.83 2.15
N LEU A 65 -5.37 -2.18 3.42
CA LEU A 65 -5.97 -1.50 4.55
C LEU A 65 -5.08 -0.33 4.95
N LYS A 66 -5.43 0.86 4.52
CA LYS A 66 -4.79 2.12 4.93
C LYS A 66 -5.61 2.74 6.06
N GLY A 67 -5.09 3.77 6.70
CA GLY A 67 -5.87 4.53 7.67
C GLY A 67 -4.99 5.21 8.70
N ALA A 68 -5.65 5.74 9.72
CA ALA A 68 -5.00 6.41 10.82
C ALA A 68 -5.83 6.25 12.10
N LYS A 69 -5.22 6.57 13.22
CA LYS A 69 -5.86 6.61 14.52
C LYS A 69 -5.77 8.05 15.06
N ILE A 70 -6.83 8.50 15.70
CA ILE A 70 -6.78 9.67 16.58
C ILE A 70 -6.84 9.13 18.00
N ASP A 71 -5.81 9.40 18.79
CA ASP A 71 -5.74 9.00 20.19
C ASP A 71 -6.09 10.21 21.06
N GLY A 72 -7.24 10.16 21.68
CA GLY A 72 -7.71 11.16 22.65
C GLY A 72 -7.31 10.80 24.10
N GLY A 73 -6.27 10.00 24.26
CA GLY A 73 -5.81 9.53 25.57
C GLY A 73 -6.71 8.43 26.13
N SER A 74 -6.92 8.42 27.46
CA SER A 74 -7.75 7.42 28.14
C SER A 74 -9.25 7.60 27.92
N VAL A 75 -9.68 8.69 27.28
CA VAL A 75 -11.10 9.10 27.23
C VAL A 75 -11.81 8.59 25.97
N ALA A 76 -11.17 8.69 24.80
CA ALA A 76 -11.75 8.27 23.53
C ALA A 76 -10.69 8.02 22.46
N SER A 77 -10.96 7.10 21.53
CA SER A 77 -10.13 6.89 20.35
C SER A 77 -10.99 6.71 19.09
N LEU A 78 -10.56 7.32 17.99
CA LEU A 78 -11.18 7.16 16.68
C LEU A 78 -10.20 6.40 15.78
N THR A 79 -10.67 5.33 15.14
CA THR A 79 -9.86 4.54 14.21
C THR A 79 -10.55 4.49 12.86
N PHE A 80 -9.84 4.94 11.83
CA PHE A 80 -10.29 4.90 10.44
C PHE A 80 -9.72 3.65 9.77
N ASN A 81 -10.59 2.87 9.13
CA ASN A 81 -10.29 1.59 8.50
C ASN A 81 -10.71 1.56 7.03
N PRO A 82 -10.17 2.41 6.14
CA PRO A 82 -10.46 2.33 4.71
C PRO A 82 -9.72 1.18 4.04
N TYR A 83 -10.43 0.43 3.22
CA TYR A 83 -9.88 -0.57 2.32
C TYR A 83 -9.82 0.00 0.91
N TYR A 84 -8.65 -0.07 0.30
CA TYR A 84 -8.38 0.39 -1.06
C TYR A 84 -8.01 -0.78 -1.95
N LEU A 85 -8.52 -0.75 -3.18
CA LEU A 85 -7.89 -1.46 -4.28
C LEU A 85 -6.79 -0.53 -4.83
N GLU A 86 -5.55 -0.94 -4.69
CA GLU A 86 -4.38 -0.18 -5.11
C GLU A 86 -3.69 -0.87 -6.27
N VAL A 87 -3.38 -0.09 -7.32
CA VAL A 87 -2.71 -0.57 -8.52
C VAL A 87 -1.44 0.27 -8.72
N PRO A 88 -0.29 -0.17 -8.20
CA PRO A 88 1.01 0.41 -8.52
C PRO A 88 1.51 -0.05 -9.89
N VAL A 89 2.18 0.87 -10.59
CA VAL A 89 2.90 0.63 -11.83
C VAL A 89 4.30 1.23 -11.67
N ARG A 90 5.32 0.39 -11.57
CA ARG A 90 6.69 0.83 -11.26
C ARG A 90 7.67 0.35 -12.32
N VAL A 91 8.69 1.15 -12.55
CA VAL A 91 9.87 0.77 -13.34
C VAL A 91 11.03 0.62 -12.38
N GLY A 92 11.83 -0.41 -12.58
CA GLY A 92 12.91 -0.72 -11.69
C GLY A 92 14.09 -1.42 -12.35
N TYR A 93 15.07 -1.69 -11.53
CA TYR A 93 16.24 -2.46 -11.90
C TYR A 93 16.44 -3.59 -10.89
N LYS A 94 16.75 -4.78 -11.42
CA LYS A 94 17.11 -5.98 -10.64
C LYS A 94 18.57 -6.26 -10.90
N TYR A 95 19.36 -6.36 -9.83
CA TYR A 95 20.78 -6.69 -9.86
C TYR A 95 20.98 -8.11 -9.31
N ALA A 96 21.32 -9.04 -10.17
CA ALA A 96 21.66 -10.41 -9.79
C ALA A 96 23.05 -10.42 -9.14
N VAL A 97 23.09 -10.74 -7.85
CA VAL A 97 24.34 -10.90 -7.09
C VAL A 97 24.97 -12.25 -7.41
N ASN A 98 24.12 -13.27 -7.54
CA ASN A 98 24.44 -14.63 -7.99
C ASN A 98 23.17 -15.28 -8.57
N ASP A 99 23.25 -16.58 -8.91
CA ASP A 99 22.15 -17.30 -9.56
C ASP A 99 20.87 -17.40 -8.70
N ASP A 100 21.02 -17.35 -7.38
CA ASP A 100 19.92 -17.51 -6.40
C ASP A 100 19.51 -16.22 -5.71
N PHE A 101 20.31 -15.17 -5.79
CA PHE A 101 20.09 -13.96 -5.03
C PHE A 101 20.20 -12.71 -5.90
N ALA A 102 19.17 -11.87 -5.84
CA ALA A 102 19.15 -10.58 -6.51
C ALA A 102 18.64 -9.46 -5.57
N LEU A 103 19.17 -8.27 -5.78
CA LEU A 103 18.64 -7.03 -5.21
C LEU A 103 17.77 -6.36 -6.25
N PHE A 104 16.71 -5.69 -5.83
CA PHE A 104 15.88 -4.92 -6.74
C PHE A 104 15.40 -3.61 -6.13
N GLY A 105 15.18 -2.63 -6.99
CA GLY A 105 14.57 -1.37 -6.65
C GLY A 105 13.68 -0.88 -7.76
N SER A 106 12.59 -0.21 -7.42
CA SER A 106 11.65 0.35 -8.39
C SER A 106 10.96 1.61 -7.89
N VAL A 107 10.50 2.42 -8.81
CA VAL A 107 9.78 3.67 -8.57
C VAL A 107 8.68 3.82 -9.61
N GLY A 108 7.57 4.41 -9.22
CA GLY A 108 6.48 4.71 -10.14
C GLY A 108 5.21 5.16 -9.46
N PRO A 109 4.21 5.54 -10.25
CA PRO A 109 2.91 5.94 -9.73
C PRO A 109 2.11 4.75 -9.18
N TYR A 110 1.15 5.08 -8.32
CA TYR A 110 0.04 4.21 -7.98
C TYR A 110 -1.29 4.96 -8.10
N VAL A 111 -2.32 4.24 -8.41
CA VAL A 111 -3.71 4.67 -8.26
C VAL A 111 -4.41 3.77 -7.27
N ALA A 112 -5.31 4.32 -6.46
CA ALA A 112 -6.10 3.52 -5.55
C ALA A 112 -7.54 4.02 -5.46
N VAL A 113 -8.47 3.08 -5.26
CA VAL A 113 -9.89 3.38 -5.10
C VAL A 113 -10.37 2.78 -3.79
N GLY A 114 -10.95 3.62 -2.93
CA GLY A 114 -11.58 3.20 -1.69
C GLY A 114 -12.83 2.37 -1.99
N LEU A 115 -12.81 1.12 -1.55
CA LEU A 115 -13.89 0.16 -1.77
C LEU A 115 -14.95 0.28 -0.67
N PHE A 116 -14.50 0.12 0.55
CA PHE A 116 -15.31 0.20 1.76
C PHE A 116 -14.42 0.61 2.94
N GLY A 117 -15.05 1.08 4.00
CA GLY A 117 -14.30 1.45 5.20
C GLY A 117 -15.25 1.72 6.37
N LYS A 118 -14.73 1.56 7.57
CA LYS A 118 -15.47 1.79 8.80
C LYS A 118 -14.68 2.69 9.72
N MET A 119 -15.36 3.66 10.30
CA MET A 119 -14.87 4.41 11.44
C MET A 119 -15.31 3.70 12.72
N LYS A 120 -14.36 3.49 13.63
CA LYS A 120 -14.65 2.94 14.96
C LYS A 120 -14.33 4.01 16.00
N ALA A 121 -15.33 4.42 16.75
CA ALA A 121 -15.16 5.22 17.95
C ALA A 121 -15.15 4.29 19.16
N LYS A 122 -14.17 4.41 20.05
CA LYS A 122 -14.16 3.79 21.36
C LYS A 122 -14.19 4.92 22.41
N VAL A 123 -15.11 4.84 23.32
CA VAL A 123 -15.21 5.69 24.50
C VAL A 123 -14.96 4.80 25.72
N ASP A 124 -14.25 5.31 26.72
CA ASP A 124 -13.99 4.55 27.95
C ASP A 124 -15.31 4.18 28.64
N GLY A 125 -15.39 2.93 29.16
CA GLY A 125 -16.64 2.39 29.69
C GLY A 125 -17.27 3.23 30.79
N ASP A 126 -16.47 3.81 31.68
CA ASP A 126 -16.94 4.66 32.77
C ASP A 126 -17.59 5.97 32.27
N ILE A 127 -17.15 6.49 31.12
CA ILE A 127 -17.69 7.69 30.48
C ILE A 127 -18.90 7.34 29.61
N ALA A 128 -18.90 6.18 28.95
CA ALA A 128 -20.03 5.70 28.17
C ALA A 128 -21.27 5.50 29.06
N ASP A 129 -21.09 4.93 30.25
CA ASP A 129 -22.16 4.71 31.25
C ASP A 129 -22.73 6.04 31.78
N ILE A 130 -21.86 7.03 32.03
CA ILE A 130 -22.28 8.37 32.49
C ILE A 130 -23.02 9.14 31.39
N ALA A 131 -22.60 8.96 30.13
CA ALA A 131 -23.19 9.64 28.97
C ALA A 131 -24.43 8.94 28.40
N GLY A 132 -24.80 7.77 28.91
CA GLY A 132 -25.91 6.96 28.39
C GLY A 132 -25.68 6.45 26.96
N LEU A 133 -24.41 6.34 26.58
CA LEU A 133 -23.99 5.81 25.27
C LEU A 133 -23.75 4.31 25.43
N ASP A 134 -24.43 3.51 24.62
CA ASP A 134 -24.04 2.10 24.48
C ASP A 134 -22.59 2.04 24.03
N GLY A 135 -21.71 1.41 24.81
CA GLY A 135 -20.27 1.27 24.53
C GLY A 135 -19.95 0.48 23.23
N ASN A 136 -20.93 0.33 22.35
CA ASN A 136 -20.85 -0.25 21.05
C ASN A 136 -20.38 0.77 20.03
N SER A 137 -19.26 0.48 19.42
CA SER A 137 -18.62 1.19 18.33
C SER A 137 -19.64 1.54 17.24
N ALA A 138 -20.04 2.81 17.14
CA ALA A 138 -20.76 3.28 15.97
C ALA A 138 -19.89 3.06 14.73
N SER A 139 -20.40 2.30 13.77
CA SER A 139 -19.66 1.94 12.55
C SER A 139 -20.37 2.62 11.38
N GLU A 140 -19.85 3.77 10.94
CA GLU A 140 -20.33 4.48 9.76
C GLU A 140 -19.40 4.25 8.56
N ASP A 141 -19.96 4.28 7.34
CA ASP A 141 -19.16 4.30 6.11
C ASP A 141 -18.37 5.61 6.07
N ILE A 142 -17.06 5.50 5.89
CA ILE A 142 -16.14 6.64 5.91
C ILE A 142 -15.99 7.30 4.54
N PHE A 143 -16.56 6.72 3.49
CA PHE A 143 -16.52 7.25 2.13
C PHE A 143 -17.85 7.91 1.78
N GLY A 144 -17.82 9.17 1.38
CA GLY A 144 -19.01 9.92 0.99
C GLY A 144 -18.72 11.40 0.76
N ASP A 145 -19.78 12.18 0.54
CA ASP A 145 -19.67 13.61 0.24
C ASP A 145 -19.06 14.42 1.39
N ASP A 146 -19.31 14.01 2.64
CA ASP A 146 -18.76 14.61 3.86
C ASP A 146 -17.62 13.77 4.48
N GLY A 147 -17.22 12.68 3.83
CA GLY A 147 -16.21 11.72 4.31
C GLY A 147 -14.91 11.75 3.52
N LEU A 148 -14.24 10.60 3.50
CA LEU A 148 -13.04 10.42 2.70
C LEU A 148 -13.39 10.27 1.22
N LYS A 149 -12.58 10.88 0.36
CA LYS A 149 -12.62 10.64 -1.08
C LYS A 149 -12.17 9.22 -1.37
N ARG A 150 -12.86 8.55 -2.29
CA ARG A 150 -12.50 7.19 -2.70
C ARG A 150 -11.22 7.13 -3.52
N PHE A 151 -10.89 8.18 -4.27
CA PHE A 151 -9.75 8.21 -5.15
C PHE A 151 -8.48 8.65 -4.41
N ASP A 152 -7.40 7.88 -4.56
CA ASP A 152 -6.06 8.20 -4.10
C ASP A 152 -5.06 7.95 -5.25
N PHE A 153 -4.07 8.83 -5.36
CA PHE A 153 -3.02 8.79 -6.37
C PHE A 153 -1.71 9.29 -5.76
N GLY A 154 -0.60 8.65 -6.15
CA GLY A 154 0.69 9.07 -5.65
C GLY A 154 1.84 8.40 -6.36
N LEU A 155 3.02 8.55 -5.75
CA LEU A 155 4.27 7.92 -6.17
C LEU A 155 4.71 6.93 -5.09
N GLY A 156 5.26 5.80 -5.54
CA GLY A 156 5.80 4.76 -4.68
C GLY A 156 7.25 4.44 -5.00
N LEU A 157 8.02 4.16 -3.96
CA LEU A 157 9.37 3.60 -4.02
C LEU A 157 9.32 2.21 -3.44
N LYS A 158 10.08 1.26 -4.02
CA LYS A 158 10.18 -0.11 -3.52
C LYS A 158 11.61 -0.58 -3.66
N ALA A 159 12.13 -1.25 -2.63
CA ALA A 159 13.41 -1.93 -2.65
C ALA A 159 13.26 -3.29 -1.97
N GLY A 160 14.06 -4.27 -2.40
CA GLY A 160 13.95 -5.60 -1.83
C GLY A 160 15.00 -6.56 -2.33
N VAL A 161 14.82 -7.79 -1.90
CA VAL A 161 15.67 -8.93 -2.25
C VAL A 161 14.83 -10.05 -2.83
N GLU A 162 15.39 -10.77 -3.78
CA GLU A 162 14.78 -11.96 -4.39
C GLU A 162 15.68 -13.16 -4.17
N PHE A 163 15.08 -14.27 -3.74
CA PHE A 163 15.76 -15.55 -3.53
C PHE A 163 15.21 -16.61 -4.50
N SER A 164 16.12 -17.41 -5.07
CA SER A 164 15.82 -18.53 -5.98
C SER A 164 14.89 -18.11 -7.11
N LYS A 165 14.92 -16.82 -7.52
CA LYS A 165 14.06 -16.22 -8.57
C LYS A 165 12.56 -16.34 -8.31
N LYS A 166 12.16 -16.64 -7.06
CA LYS A 166 10.77 -16.91 -6.64
C LYS A 166 10.32 -16.13 -5.41
N TYR A 167 11.15 -16.06 -4.39
CA TYR A 167 10.76 -15.45 -3.11
C TYR A 167 11.28 -14.03 -3.04
N GLN A 168 10.40 -13.09 -2.74
CA GLN A 168 10.75 -11.69 -2.61
C GLN A 168 10.43 -11.17 -1.21
N VAL A 169 11.35 -10.40 -0.65
CA VAL A 169 11.13 -9.60 0.55
C VAL A 169 11.37 -8.14 0.16
N ALA A 170 10.41 -7.29 0.41
CA ALA A 170 10.50 -5.89 -0.01
C ALA A 170 10.00 -4.94 1.07
N ILE A 171 10.58 -3.74 1.07
CA ILE A 171 10.06 -2.56 1.72
C ILE A 171 9.63 -1.57 0.65
N SER A 172 8.48 -0.94 0.82
CA SER A 172 8.02 0.12 -0.07
C SER A 172 7.40 1.28 0.70
N TYR A 173 7.44 2.45 0.10
CA TYR A 173 6.86 3.65 0.66
C TYR A 173 6.08 4.40 -0.40
N ASP A 174 4.80 4.68 -0.11
CA ASP A 174 3.90 5.40 -0.98
C ASP A 174 3.61 6.81 -0.46
N PHE A 175 3.81 7.77 -1.34
CA PHE A 175 3.57 9.20 -1.15
C PHE A 175 2.28 9.58 -1.86
N GLY A 176 1.16 9.70 -1.16
CA GLY A 176 -0.08 10.25 -1.70
C GLY A 176 0.12 11.71 -2.11
N LEU A 177 -0.32 12.04 -3.31
CA LEU A 177 -0.22 13.38 -3.91
C LEU A 177 -1.57 14.11 -3.87
N VAL A 178 -2.66 13.36 -3.89
CA VAL A 178 -4.01 13.92 -3.83
C VAL A 178 -4.53 13.97 -2.39
N GLU A 179 -5.44 14.89 -2.14
CA GLU A 179 -6.12 15.00 -0.86
C GLU A 179 -7.24 13.97 -0.76
N VAL A 180 -7.22 13.19 0.32
CA VAL A 180 -8.23 12.16 0.61
C VAL A 180 -9.37 12.67 1.49
N ALA A 181 -9.28 13.90 1.99
CA ALA A 181 -10.39 14.60 2.65
C ALA A 181 -10.52 16.01 2.06
N LYS A 182 -11.76 16.47 1.92
CA LYS A 182 -12.06 17.77 1.30
C LYS A 182 -11.55 18.89 2.19
N ASP A 183 -10.81 19.84 1.59
CA ASP A 183 -10.37 21.10 2.19
C ASP A 183 -9.45 20.97 3.44
N LEU A 184 -8.90 19.77 3.70
CA LEU A 184 -8.04 19.51 4.85
C LEU A 184 -6.56 19.34 4.51
N GLY A 185 -6.17 19.30 3.23
CA GLY A 185 -4.79 19.01 2.82
C GLY A 185 -4.30 17.62 3.20
N MET A 186 -5.22 16.71 3.55
CA MET A 186 -4.92 15.39 4.09
C MET A 186 -4.54 14.41 2.99
N LYS A 187 -3.30 13.89 3.03
CA LYS A 187 -2.76 12.94 2.06
C LYS A 187 -2.31 11.65 2.74
N ASN A 188 -2.39 10.55 2.02
CA ASN A 188 -1.91 9.25 2.49
C ASN A 188 -0.37 9.17 2.52
N ARG A 189 0.15 8.47 3.53
CA ARG A 189 1.53 7.99 3.63
C ARG A 189 1.47 6.54 4.07
N ASN A 190 2.16 5.65 3.36
CA ASN A 190 2.05 4.22 3.61
C ASN A 190 3.42 3.54 3.47
N LEU A 191 3.95 3.03 4.57
CA LEU A 191 5.15 2.20 4.60
C LEU A 191 4.70 0.75 4.62
N MET A 192 5.23 -0.09 3.71
CA MET A 192 4.85 -1.50 3.57
C MET A 192 6.07 -2.40 3.67
N ILE A 193 5.90 -3.54 4.33
CA ILE A 193 6.83 -4.67 4.30
C ILE A 193 6.09 -5.84 3.69
N SER A 194 6.62 -6.41 2.63
CA SER A 194 5.93 -7.39 1.79
C SER A 194 6.76 -8.67 1.63
N LEU A 195 6.07 -9.78 1.62
CA LEU A 195 6.56 -11.07 1.14
C LEU A 195 5.87 -11.39 -0.19
N GLY A 196 6.64 -11.77 -1.19
CA GLY A 196 6.15 -12.14 -2.52
C GLY A 196 6.59 -13.53 -2.92
N TYR A 197 5.78 -14.17 -3.74
CA TYR A 197 6.11 -15.42 -4.40
C TYR A 197 5.83 -15.29 -5.90
N MET A 198 6.83 -15.59 -6.74
CA MET A 198 6.77 -15.57 -8.19
C MET A 198 6.65 -17.00 -8.72
N PHE A 199 5.73 -17.21 -9.66
CA PHE A 199 5.47 -18.52 -10.27
C PHE A 199 6.48 -18.87 -11.36
#